data_672abf686bcb65bf71c6415806e079f6
#
_entry.id   672abf686bcb65bf71c6415806e079f6
#
_cell.length_a   1.000
_cell.length_b   1.000
_cell.length_c   1.000
_cell.angle_alpha   90.00
_cell.angle_beta   90.00
_cell.angle_gamma   90.00
#
_symmetry.space_group_name_H-M   'P 1'
#
loop_
_entity.id
_entity.type
_entity.pdbx_description
1 polymer ?
#
loop_
_entity_poly.entity_id
_entity_poly.type
_entity_poly.pdbx_seq_one_letter_code
_entity_poly.pdbx_strand_id
1 'polypeptide(L)'
;MHNNFKGLMKSVGALSGLCLLAAFTPAELKAEECIVQGSSLSSKQVANLQVGNVGDSPVRLSWINFQGNRQEWAVIEPGGYTDIQSYATHLWVIEDVGSGDCEASVRVGKTVLVKVGR
;
A
#
# COMPACT_ATOMS: atom_id res chain seq x y z
N MET A 1 45.40 6.14 -3.22
CA MET A 1 44.84 6.07 -2.36
C MET A 1 44.29 6.64 -2.02
N HIS A 2 44.05 6.78 -2.51
CA HIS A 2 43.40 7.04 -1.73
C HIS A 2 42.90 7.55 -1.62
N ASN A 3 43.81 7.08 -2.44
CA ASN A 3 43.34 7.25 -1.59
C ASN A 3 42.84 7.82 -1.37
N ASN A 4 43.47 7.63 -2.03
CA ASN A 4 42.88 7.69 -1.20
C ASN A 4 42.19 8.19 -1.06
N PHE A 5 42.24 8.11 -1.25
CA PHE A 5 41.52 8.14 -0.48
C PHE A 5 41.07 8.63 -0.29
N LYS A 6 42.06 8.31 -1.00
CA LYS A 6 41.55 8.31 -0.17
C LYS A 6 40.62 8.64 0.18
N GLY A 7 41.46 8.54 -0.78
CA GLY A 7 40.61 8.23 0.13
C GLY A 7 39.60 8.61 0.14
N LEU A 8 39.84 8.28 -0.15
CA LEU A 8 38.93 8.09 0.47
C LEU A 8 38.03 8.42 0.55
N MET A 9 38.48 8.24 0.26
CA MET A 9 37.60 7.97 0.99
C MET A 9 36.79 8.34 1.30
N LYS A 10 37.29 8.16 0.81
CA LYS A 10 36.56 8.00 1.63
C LYS A 10 35.57 8.32 1.92
N SER A 11 36.20 7.98 1.27
CA SER A 11 35.22 7.74 2.07
C SER A 11 34.32 8.09 2.22
N VAL A 12 34.70 7.90 1.77
CA VAL A 12 33.80 7.65 2.47
C VAL A 12 32.88 7.79 2.58
N GLY A 13 33.29 7.59 2.12
CA GLY A 13 32.49 7.12 2.81
C GLY A 13 31.66 7.34 2.80
N ALA A 14 31.90 7.09 2.57
CA ALA A 14 31.06 6.80 3.08
C ALA A 14 30.25 7.00 3.08
N LEU A 15 30.35 6.66 2.64
CA LEU A 15 29.48 6.37 3.11
C LEU A 15 28.73 6.50 3.17
N SER A 16 29.11 6.29 2.82
CA SER A 16 28.30 6.01 3.34
C SER A 16 27.60 5.95 3.32
N GLY A 17 27.76 5.69 2.91
CA GLY A 17 26.97 5.12 3.29
C GLY A 17 26.29 5.18 3.14
N LEU A 18 26.16 4.72 2.82
CA LEU A 18 25.34 4.46 3.07
C LEU A 18 24.65 4.52 3.00
N CYS A 19 24.69 4.24 2.78
CA CYS A 19 23.86 4.01 3.03
C CYS A 19 23.08 4.07 2.83
N LEU A 20 22.97 3.80 2.36
CA LEU A 20 22.12 3.69 2.46
C LEU A 20 21.48 3.21 2.37
N LEU A 21 21.55 2.69 2.08
CA LEU A 21 20.72 2.16 2.26
C LEU A 21 19.82 1.84 2.79
N ALA A 22 19.85 1.26 2.50
CA ALA A 22 18.79 1.08 3.50
C ALA A 22 17.96 2.32 3.65
N ALA A 23 18.04 3.09 2.75
CA ALA A 23 17.32 4.34 2.77
C ALA A 23 15.82 4.14 2.65
N PHE A 24 15.38 2.98 2.28
CA PHE A 24 13.95 2.76 2.09
C PHE A 24 13.29 2.44 3.41
N THR A 25 12.33 3.25 3.81
CA THR A 25 11.53 2.96 4.97
C THR A 25 10.19 2.41 4.53
N PRO A 26 9.63 1.44 5.25
CA PRO A 26 8.31 0.93 4.89
C PRO A 26 7.24 2.01 4.88
N ALA A 27 7.37 3.01 5.74
CA ALA A 27 6.38 4.09 5.79
C ALA A 27 6.35 4.88 4.48
N GLU A 28 7.48 5.14 3.90
CA GLU A 28 7.54 5.88 2.64
C GLU A 28 6.92 5.09 1.51
N LEU A 29 7.20 3.81 1.46
CA LEU A 29 6.63 2.95 0.43
C LEU A 29 5.12 2.88 0.55
N LYS A 30 4.61 2.79 1.79
CA LYS A 30 3.18 2.77 2.02
C LYS A 30 2.52 4.03 1.53
N ALA A 31 3.11 5.18 1.80
CA ALA A 31 2.54 6.46 1.36
C ALA A 31 2.41 6.50 -0.14
N GLU A 32 3.39 5.99 -0.86
CA GLU A 32 3.33 5.95 -2.32
C GLU A 32 2.26 5.01 -2.81
N GLU A 33 2.09 3.89 -2.13
CA GLU A 33 1.06 2.93 -2.51
C GLU A 33 -0.34 3.49 -2.37
N CYS A 34 -0.50 4.56 -1.63
CA CYS A 34 -1.79 5.18 -1.42
C CYS A 34 -2.17 6.20 -2.47
N ILE A 35 -1.37 6.37 -3.48
CA ILE A 35 -1.74 7.25 -4.58
C ILE A 35 -2.74 6.51 -5.45
N VAL A 36 -3.99 6.93 -5.36
CA VAL A 36 -5.08 6.30 -6.11
C VAL A 36 -5.28 7.05 -7.40
N GLN A 37 -5.01 6.40 -8.51
CA GLN A 37 -5.19 6.99 -9.83
C GLN A 37 -5.91 6.00 -10.71
N GLY A 38 -6.84 6.52 -11.51
CA GLY A 38 -7.55 5.71 -12.47
C GLY A 38 -8.83 5.11 -11.92
N SER A 39 -9.22 4.02 -12.49
CA SER A 39 -10.49 3.37 -12.18
C SER A 39 -10.33 1.86 -12.28
N SER A 40 -11.33 1.15 -11.79
CA SER A 40 -11.45 -0.28 -12.09
C SER A 40 -11.71 -0.45 -13.58
N LEU A 41 -11.24 -1.54 -14.14
CA LEU A 41 -11.48 -1.88 -15.54
C LEU A 41 -12.40 -3.10 -15.57
N SER A 42 -13.24 -3.16 -16.57
CA SER A 42 -14.18 -4.27 -16.71
C SER A 42 -13.43 -5.58 -16.85
N SER A 43 -13.86 -6.60 -16.13
CA SER A 43 -13.23 -7.92 -16.18
C SER A 43 -14.23 -8.98 -15.76
N LYS A 44 -14.11 -10.15 -16.35
CA LYS A 44 -14.92 -11.30 -15.98
C LYS A 44 -14.14 -12.30 -15.14
N GLN A 45 -12.87 -12.04 -14.92
CA GLN A 45 -12.03 -12.96 -14.16
C GLN A 45 -12.18 -12.67 -12.67
N VAL A 46 -12.79 -13.58 -11.95
CA VAL A 46 -13.00 -13.44 -10.50
C VAL A 46 -11.65 -13.51 -9.79
N ALA A 47 -11.45 -12.63 -8.84
CA ALA A 47 -10.28 -12.63 -7.98
C ALA A 47 -10.69 -11.98 -6.66
N ASN A 48 -10.54 -12.71 -5.56
CA ASN A 48 -11.01 -12.24 -4.27
C ASN A 48 -10.02 -11.29 -3.63
N LEU A 49 -10.57 -10.30 -2.94
CA LEU A 49 -9.78 -9.41 -2.10
C LEU A 49 -10.08 -9.71 -0.64
N GLN A 50 -9.04 -10.04 0.10
CA GLN A 50 -9.13 -10.29 1.53
C GLN A 50 -8.40 -9.16 2.25
N VAL A 51 -9.05 -8.55 3.24
CA VAL A 51 -8.44 -7.44 3.98
C VAL A 51 -8.53 -7.74 5.46
N GLY A 52 -7.39 -7.70 6.13
CA GLY A 52 -7.31 -7.83 7.57
C GLY A 52 -6.86 -6.54 8.21
N ASN A 53 -7.55 -6.08 9.23
CA ASN A 53 -7.18 -4.89 9.99
C ASN A 53 -6.40 -5.33 11.22
N VAL A 54 -5.09 -5.18 11.16
CA VAL A 54 -4.20 -5.56 12.27
C VAL A 54 -3.82 -4.37 13.15
N GLY A 55 -4.40 -3.20 12.88
CA GLY A 55 -4.18 -2.00 13.67
C GLY A 55 -5.20 -1.86 14.79
N ASP A 56 -5.26 -0.67 15.35
CA ASP A 56 -6.14 -0.39 16.48
C ASP A 56 -7.19 0.69 16.17
N SER A 57 -7.34 1.05 14.91
CA SER A 57 -8.42 1.93 14.46
C SER A 57 -9.19 1.28 13.31
N PRO A 58 -10.48 1.59 13.16
CA PRO A 58 -11.24 1.03 12.04
C PRO A 58 -10.77 1.58 10.70
N VAL A 59 -10.88 0.77 9.66
CA VAL A 59 -10.52 1.17 8.31
C VAL A 59 -11.74 1.01 7.39
N ARG A 60 -11.77 1.87 6.38
CA ARG A 60 -12.83 1.84 5.37
C ARG A 60 -12.28 1.26 4.09
N LEU A 61 -12.99 0.27 3.55
CA LEU A 61 -12.65 -0.33 2.28
C LEU A 61 -13.60 0.23 1.23
N SER A 62 -13.05 0.82 0.18
CA SER A 62 -13.84 1.40 -0.90
C SER A 62 -13.41 0.86 -2.24
N TRP A 63 -14.37 0.61 -3.11
CA TRP A 63 -14.13 0.23 -4.48
C TRP A 63 -14.04 1.49 -5.33
N ILE A 64 -13.05 1.55 -6.20
CA ILE A 64 -12.95 2.64 -7.17
C ILE A 64 -13.68 2.18 -8.41
N ASN A 65 -14.79 2.81 -8.71
CA ASN A 65 -15.67 2.33 -9.78
C ASN A 65 -15.09 2.61 -11.17
N PHE A 66 -15.86 2.30 -12.20
CA PHE A 66 -15.39 2.44 -13.58
C PHE A 66 -15.23 3.89 -14.01
N GLN A 67 -15.80 4.84 -13.24
CA GLN A 67 -15.65 6.28 -13.47
C GLN A 67 -14.58 6.90 -12.58
N GLY A 68 -13.92 6.09 -11.75
CA GLY A 68 -12.86 6.58 -10.87
C GLY A 68 -13.35 7.14 -9.55
N ASN A 69 -14.61 6.88 -9.18
CA ASN A 69 -15.18 7.39 -7.94
C ASN A 69 -15.17 6.30 -6.87
N ARG A 70 -15.08 6.73 -5.60
CA ARG A 70 -15.11 5.82 -4.46
C ARG A 70 -16.53 5.39 -4.18
N GLN A 71 -16.70 4.10 -3.95
CA GLN A 71 -17.94 3.55 -3.40
C GLN A 71 -17.56 2.76 -2.16
N GLU A 72 -18.03 3.20 -1.00
CA GLU A 72 -17.75 2.51 0.26
C GLU A 72 -18.36 1.13 0.22
N TRP A 73 -17.58 0.14 0.64
CA TRP A 73 -18.00 -1.25 0.64
C TRP A 73 -18.14 -1.80 2.05
N ALA A 74 -17.18 -1.53 2.91
CA ALA A 74 -17.16 -2.08 4.26
C ALA A 74 -16.30 -1.24 5.18
N VAL A 75 -16.63 -1.29 6.48
CA VAL A 75 -15.75 -0.80 7.54
C VAL A 75 -15.27 -2.03 8.29
N ILE A 76 -13.96 -2.12 8.52
CA ILE A 76 -13.34 -3.26 9.16
C ILE A 76 -12.78 -2.80 10.49
N GLU A 77 -13.32 -3.33 11.58
CA GLU A 77 -12.90 -2.98 12.92
C GLU A 77 -11.52 -3.56 13.22
N PRO A 78 -10.83 -3.03 14.24
CA PRO A 78 -9.55 -3.61 14.66
C PRO A 78 -9.70 -5.10 14.95
N GLY A 79 -8.80 -5.89 14.40
CA GLY A 79 -8.85 -7.34 14.50
C GLY A 79 -9.82 -7.99 13.53
N GLY A 80 -10.55 -7.20 12.75
CA GLY A 80 -11.53 -7.70 11.80
C GLY A 80 -10.91 -8.12 10.48
N TYR A 81 -11.74 -8.76 9.69
CA TYR A 81 -11.30 -9.37 8.43
C TYR A 81 -12.48 -9.42 7.48
N THR A 82 -12.25 -9.21 6.22
CA THR A 82 -13.28 -9.34 5.21
C THR A 82 -12.72 -10.07 3.99
N ASP A 83 -13.62 -10.77 3.30
CA ASP A 83 -13.29 -11.48 2.06
C ASP A 83 -14.35 -11.09 1.04
N ILE A 84 -13.94 -10.43 0.00
CA ILE A 84 -14.86 -9.85 -0.97
C ILE A 84 -14.56 -10.45 -2.34
N GLN A 85 -15.60 -10.89 -3.01
CA GLN A 85 -15.46 -11.26 -4.40
C GLN A 85 -15.20 -10.00 -5.21
N SER A 86 -14.09 -9.98 -5.93
CA SER A 86 -13.74 -8.90 -6.81
C SER A 86 -13.38 -9.49 -8.18
N TYR A 87 -12.69 -8.73 -8.98
CA TYR A 87 -12.31 -9.15 -10.33
C TYR A 87 -10.93 -8.63 -10.62
N ALA A 88 -10.23 -9.32 -11.51
CA ALA A 88 -8.93 -8.85 -11.97
C ALA A 88 -9.06 -7.43 -12.52
N THR A 89 -8.09 -6.59 -12.26
CA THR A 89 -8.02 -5.17 -12.66
C THR A 89 -8.86 -4.21 -11.82
N HIS A 90 -9.67 -4.73 -10.89
CA HIS A 90 -10.44 -3.83 -10.01
C HIS A 90 -9.53 -3.15 -9.00
N LEU A 91 -9.82 -1.89 -8.75
CA LEU A 91 -9.03 -1.02 -7.89
C LEU A 91 -9.79 -0.73 -6.60
N TRP A 92 -9.10 -0.90 -5.48
CA TRP A 92 -9.66 -0.70 -4.14
C TRP A 92 -8.74 0.19 -3.33
N VAL A 93 -9.32 0.93 -2.41
CA VAL A 93 -8.56 1.77 -1.49
C VAL A 93 -9.01 1.51 -0.07
N ILE A 94 -8.07 1.52 0.85
CA ILE A 94 -8.31 1.26 2.27
C ILE A 94 -7.82 2.50 3.03
N GLU A 95 -8.72 3.11 3.80
CA GLU A 95 -8.43 4.37 4.49
C GLU A 95 -8.79 4.25 5.97
N ASP A 96 -8.02 4.92 6.82
CA ASP A 96 -8.35 5.04 8.23
C ASP A 96 -9.64 5.86 8.37
N VAL A 97 -10.62 5.33 9.08
CA VAL A 97 -11.92 6.02 9.23
C VAL A 97 -11.75 7.33 10.00
N GLY A 98 -10.90 7.34 11.01
CA GLY A 98 -10.75 8.51 11.87
C GLY A 98 -10.02 9.64 11.21
N SER A 99 -8.90 9.36 10.57
CA SER A 99 -8.04 10.40 10.00
C SER A 99 -8.29 10.63 8.52
N GLY A 100 -8.85 9.64 7.83
CA GLY A 100 -8.98 9.67 6.37
C GLY A 100 -7.69 9.32 5.64
N ASP A 101 -6.64 8.97 6.37
CA ASP A 101 -5.37 8.65 5.76
C ASP A 101 -5.47 7.34 4.98
N CYS A 102 -4.84 7.32 3.83
CA CYS A 102 -4.80 6.11 3.03
C CYS A 102 -3.82 5.11 3.65
N GLU A 103 -4.29 3.87 3.83
CA GLU A 103 -3.46 2.80 4.35
C GLU A 103 -2.88 1.95 3.22
N ALA A 104 -3.66 1.75 2.16
CA ALA A 104 -3.22 0.98 1.01
C ALA A 104 -4.14 1.22 -0.17
N SER A 105 -3.60 1.06 -1.36
CA SER A 105 -4.41 0.92 -2.57
C SER A 105 -4.00 -0.36 -3.27
N VAL A 106 -4.97 -1.07 -3.83
CA VAL A 106 -4.74 -2.40 -4.38
C VAL A 106 -5.44 -2.53 -5.71
N ARG A 107 -4.66 -2.82 -6.75
CA ARG A 107 -5.25 -3.26 -8.01
C ARG A 107 -5.18 -4.78 -8.02
N VAL A 108 -6.34 -5.41 -8.00
CA VAL A 108 -6.41 -6.86 -7.87
C VAL A 108 -5.98 -7.52 -9.17
N GLY A 109 -5.05 -8.45 -9.10
CA GLY A 109 -4.67 -9.27 -10.25
C GLY A 109 -5.09 -10.69 -10.04
N LYS A 110 -4.79 -11.22 -8.86
CA LYS A 110 -5.19 -12.53 -8.41
C LYS A 110 -5.77 -12.36 -7.02
N THR A 111 -6.37 -13.42 -6.49
CA THR A 111 -6.81 -13.40 -5.09
C THR A 111 -5.64 -12.98 -4.21
N VAL A 112 -5.88 -11.98 -3.37
CA VAL A 112 -4.81 -11.37 -2.58
C VAL A 112 -5.30 -11.04 -1.17
N LEU A 113 -4.40 -11.20 -0.20
CA LEU A 113 -4.65 -10.81 1.19
C LEU A 113 -3.81 -9.57 1.50
N VAL A 114 -4.47 -8.54 2.00
CA VAL A 114 -3.82 -7.30 2.39
C VAL A 114 -4.04 -7.09 3.88
N LYS A 115 -2.98 -6.84 4.62
CA LYS A 115 -3.06 -6.50 6.04
C LYS A 115 -2.73 -5.04 6.19
N VAL A 116 -3.59 -4.31 6.88
CA VAL A 116 -3.44 -2.87 7.08
C VAL A 116 -3.58 -2.53 8.56
N GLY A 117 -3.17 -1.32 8.90
CA GLY A 117 -3.34 -0.79 10.24
C GLY A 117 -2.03 -0.34 10.85
N ARG A 118 -2.18 0.40 11.96
CA ARG A 118 -1.05 1.00 12.67
C ARG A 118 -1.10 0.74 14.13
#